data_3ce3475fdbd3ede860dc32ccbbe7dcf7
#
_entry.id   3ce3475fdbd3ede860dc32ccbbe7dcf7
#
_cell.length_a   1.000
_cell.length_b   1.000
_cell.length_c   1.000
_cell.angle_alpha   90.00
_cell.angle_beta   90.00
_cell.angle_gamma   90.00
#
_symmetry.space_group_name_H-M   'P 1'
#
loop_
_entity.id
_entity.type
_entity.pdbx_description
1 polymer ?
#
loop_
_entity_poly.entity_id
_entity_poly.type
_entity_poly.pdbx_seq_one_letter_code
_entity_poly.pdbx_strand_id
1 'polypeptide(L)'
;MRSEIDSLFPRSIGKANEDTANYEERYLLSEADGVSANYEGYIQTLHNTALIKIAQSHNLIIRVQFRPGDFCIKGNILAHFWHLDASPSVDEDTDIVAEIRACFAMGHERTVHQNILFLADELVEILARALSPGVNDPFTAINCMNWFHSSLKAYSVADTPSPYRYDEAGDMRVIAYPVSFDRFLSVICDQSRTYVASDRNTALHMMSILTELAAGCEHPERKMAFKHQLDLLYAAAQSQLAGAIDLEDAKAHYQQALKIIADPSLFDREKNAQRWIGGRA
;
A
#
# COMPACT_ATOMS: atom_id res chain seq x y z
N MET A 1 1.11 -1.32 16.56
CA MET A 1 1.39 -1.09 15.11
C MET A 1 2.10 -2.26 14.44
N ARG A 2 3.24 -2.81 14.90
CA ARG A 2 3.86 -3.98 14.25
C ARG A 2 2.95 -5.22 14.27
N SER A 3 2.27 -5.50 15.39
CA SER A 3 1.25 -6.56 15.49
C SER A 3 -0.02 -6.27 14.68
N GLU A 4 -0.32 -5.00 14.46
CA GLU A 4 -1.43 -4.56 13.61
C GLU A 4 -1.06 -4.58 12.13
N ILE A 5 0.20 -4.27 11.78
CA ILE A 5 0.72 -4.48 10.42
C ILE A 5 0.66 -5.97 10.07
N ASP A 6 1.08 -6.86 10.96
CA ASP A 6 0.97 -8.31 10.76
C ASP A 6 -0.50 -8.79 10.69
N SER A 7 -1.44 -8.06 11.30
CA SER A 7 -2.88 -8.34 11.22
C SER A 7 -3.58 -7.64 10.05
N LEU A 8 -3.01 -6.52 9.57
CA LEU A 8 -3.49 -5.73 8.43
C LEU A 8 -3.00 -6.26 7.08
N PHE A 9 -1.90 -7.04 7.06
CA PHE A 9 -1.66 -7.91 5.92
C PHE A 9 -2.80 -8.93 5.92
N PRO A 10 -3.77 -8.87 4.99
CA PRO A 10 -4.82 -9.84 4.95
C PRO A 10 -4.15 -11.20 4.92
N ARG A 11 -4.27 -11.97 6.01
CA ARG A 11 -3.85 -13.36 6.04
C ARG A 11 -4.43 -13.95 4.77
N SER A 12 -3.56 -14.44 3.91
CA SER A 12 -3.89 -14.88 2.57
C SER A 12 -5.22 -15.65 2.59
N ILE A 13 -6.20 -15.12 1.87
CA ILE A 13 -7.42 -15.86 1.58
C ILE A 13 -6.97 -17.14 0.88
N GLY A 14 -7.29 -18.32 1.41
CA GLY A 14 -6.85 -19.59 0.83
C GLY A 14 -5.33 -19.82 0.86
N LYS A 15 -4.87 -20.84 0.18
CA LYS A 15 -3.44 -21.14 0.00
C LYS A 15 -2.91 -20.35 -1.21
N ALA A 16 -1.78 -19.68 -1.06
CA ALA A 16 -1.03 -19.14 -2.20
C ALA A 16 -0.30 -20.32 -2.87
N ASN A 17 -0.45 -20.47 -4.19
CA ASN A 17 0.34 -21.38 -4.98
C ASN A 17 1.28 -20.57 -5.88
N GLU A 18 2.51 -21.06 -6.09
CA GLU A 18 3.55 -20.35 -6.86
C GLU A 18 3.33 -20.42 -8.38
N ASP A 19 2.35 -21.21 -8.84
CA ASP A 19 2.02 -21.31 -10.26
C ASP A 19 1.36 -20.02 -10.78
N THR A 20 2.20 -19.12 -11.29
CA THR A 20 1.82 -17.91 -12.02
C THR A 20 1.43 -18.21 -13.47
N ALA A 21 0.69 -19.29 -13.73
CA ALA A 21 0.15 -19.54 -15.06
C ALA A 21 -0.76 -18.37 -15.50
N ASN A 22 -0.70 -18.00 -16.76
CA ASN A 22 -1.37 -16.88 -17.45
C ASN A 22 -2.91 -16.89 -17.29
N TYR A 23 -3.40 -16.73 -16.06
CA TYR A 23 -4.84 -16.66 -15.78
C TYR A 23 -5.47 -15.37 -16.34
N GLU A 24 -4.69 -14.29 -16.49
CA GLU A 24 -5.21 -13.01 -17.02
C GLU A 24 -5.65 -13.10 -18.48
N GLU A 25 -4.94 -13.87 -19.33
CA GLU A 25 -5.33 -14.10 -20.72
C GLU A 25 -6.52 -15.06 -20.86
N ARG A 26 -6.74 -15.93 -19.86
CA ARG A 26 -7.78 -16.95 -19.91
C ARG A 26 -9.16 -16.42 -19.50
N TYR A 27 -9.20 -15.36 -18.66
CA TYR A 27 -10.44 -14.80 -18.15
C TYR A 27 -10.61 -13.35 -18.64
N LEU A 28 -11.12 -13.20 -19.86
CA LEU A 28 -11.40 -11.91 -20.47
C LEU A 28 -12.62 -11.28 -19.81
N LEU A 29 -12.53 -10.02 -19.41
CA LEU A 29 -13.64 -9.28 -18.77
C LEU A 29 -14.88 -9.16 -19.65
N SER A 30 -14.74 -9.30 -20.98
CA SER A 30 -15.84 -9.28 -21.94
C SER A 30 -16.77 -10.50 -21.85
N GLU A 31 -16.32 -11.58 -21.21
CA GLU A 31 -17.05 -12.84 -21.04
C GLU A 31 -17.53 -13.04 -19.59
N ALA A 32 -17.37 -12.02 -18.76
CA ALA A 32 -17.65 -12.08 -17.34
C ALA A 32 -19.02 -11.49 -17.02
N ASP A 33 -19.71 -12.12 -16.07
CA ASP A 33 -20.86 -11.51 -15.42
C ASP A 33 -20.44 -10.51 -14.35
N GLY A 34 -21.17 -9.41 -14.23
CA GLY A 34 -20.84 -8.30 -13.36
C GLY A 34 -21.74 -8.21 -12.13
N VAL A 35 -21.13 -8.08 -10.96
CA VAL A 35 -21.83 -7.83 -9.70
C VAL A 35 -21.79 -6.34 -9.37
N SER A 36 -22.88 -5.62 -9.55
CA SER A 36 -22.95 -4.18 -9.30
C SER A 36 -23.31 -3.82 -7.86
N ALA A 37 -22.79 -2.67 -7.40
CA ALA A 37 -23.15 -2.07 -6.13
C ALA A 37 -24.59 -1.52 -6.13
N ASN A 38 -25.35 -1.76 -5.07
CA ASN A 38 -26.73 -1.28 -4.92
C ASN A 38 -26.82 0.15 -4.38
N TYR A 39 -25.76 0.62 -3.71
CA TYR A 39 -25.65 1.97 -3.11
C TYR A 39 -24.21 2.43 -3.14
N GLU A 40 -23.97 3.71 -2.88
CA GLU A 40 -22.64 4.31 -2.75
C GLU A 40 -22.12 4.21 -1.32
N GLY A 41 -20.78 4.19 -1.18
CA GLY A 41 -20.10 4.17 0.10
C GLY A 41 -18.70 3.61 0.03
N TYR A 42 -18.03 3.58 1.17
CA TYR A 42 -16.73 2.92 1.30
C TYR A 42 -16.92 1.41 1.51
N ILE A 43 -16.13 0.61 0.83
CA ILE A 43 -15.99 -0.81 1.14
C ILE A 43 -15.30 -0.91 2.51
N GLN A 44 -16.01 -1.37 3.52
CA GLN A 44 -15.49 -1.49 4.89
C GLN A 44 -14.81 -2.82 5.13
N THR A 45 -15.40 -3.90 4.60
CA THR A 45 -14.89 -5.27 4.78
C THR A 45 -15.27 -6.13 3.59
N LEU A 46 -14.38 -7.03 3.21
CA LEU A 46 -14.63 -8.11 2.27
C LEU A 46 -14.63 -9.44 3.04
N HIS A 47 -15.74 -10.17 2.97
CA HIS A 47 -15.88 -11.48 3.61
C HIS A 47 -15.22 -12.59 2.77
N ASN A 48 -13.90 -12.66 2.89
CA ASN A 48 -13.04 -13.50 2.05
C ASN A 48 -13.40 -14.98 2.05
N THR A 49 -13.65 -15.54 3.24
CA THR A 49 -14.01 -16.97 3.38
C THR A 49 -15.37 -17.29 2.74
N ALA A 50 -16.33 -16.38 2.85
CA ALA A 50 -17.63 -16.54 2.20
C ALA A 50 -17.48 -16.49 0.67
N LEU A 51 -16.64 -15.57 0.16
CA LEU A 51 -16.41 -15.43 -1.27
C LEU A 51 -15.80 -16.71 -1.89
N ILE A 52 -14.84 -17.35 -1.21
CA ILE A 52 -14.27 -18.63 -1.67
C ILE A 52 -15.33 -19.74 -1.64
N LYS A 53 -16.16 -19.80 -0.58
CA LYS A 53 -17.23 -20.82 -0.47
C LYS A 53 -18.26 -20.67 -1.59
N ILE A 54 -18.68 -19.45 -1.92
CA ILE A 54 -19.58 -19.17 -3.04
C ILE A 54 -18.94 -19.62 -4.35
N ALA A 55 -17.69 -19.22 -4.60
CA ALA A 55 -16.96 -19.63 -5.79
C ALA A 55 -16.84 -21.16 -5.92
N GLN A 56 -16.65 -21.85 -4.80
CA GLN A 56 -16.57 -23.31 -4.74
C GLN A 56 -17.93 -23.99 -4.98
N SER A 57 -19.00 -23.51 -4.32
CA SER A 57 -20.34 -24.12 -4.41
C SER A 57 -20.97 -23.99 -5.79
N HIS A 58 -20.70 -22.88 -6.49
CA HIS A 58 -21.24 -22.60 -7.83
C HIS A 58 -20.22 -22.83 -8.96
N ASN A 59 -19.03 -23.43 -8.63
CA ASN A 59 -17.94 -23.68 -9.57
C ASN A 59 -17.54 -22.44 -10.39
N LEU A 60 -17.24 -21.33 -9.67
CA LEU A 60 -16.92 -20.03 -10.25
C LEU A 60 -15.43 -19.66 -10.06
N ILE A 61 -15.02 -18.69 -10.86
CA ILE A 61 -13.88 -17.81 -10.56
C ILE A 61 -14.43 -16.40 -10.34
N ILE A 62 -14.04 -15.76 -9.24
CA ILE A 62 -14.50 -14.41 -8.88
C ILE A 62 -13.30 -13.47 -8.86
N ARG A 63 -13.37 -12.37 -9.63
CA ARG A 63 -12.36 -11.29 -9.62
C ARG A 63 -12.90 -10.06 -8.91
N VAL A 64 -12.29 -9.73 -7.79
CA VAL A 64 -12.64 -8.57 -6.98
C VAL A 64 -12.09 -7.29 -7.62
N GLN A 65 -12.93 -6.25 -7.77
CA GLN A 65 -12.56 -4.96 -8.36
C GLN A 65 -12.29 -3.88 -7.31
N PHE A 66 -13.01 -3.92 -6.19
CA PHE A 66 -12.91 -2.94 -5.10
C PHE A 66 -12.32 -3.58 -3.85
N ARG A 67 -11.47 -2.84 -3.15
CA ARG A 67 -10.82 -3.27 -1.90
C ARG A 67 -11.44 -2.57 -0.71
N PRO A 68 -11.30 -3.12 0.50
CA PRO A 68 -11.58 -2.37 1.72
C PRO A 68 -10.85 -1.01 1.71
N GLY A 69 -11.62 0.06 1.92
CA GLY A 69 -11.19 1.45 1.87
C GLY A 69 -11.48 2.20 0.58
N ASP A 70 -11.76 1.51 -0.51
CA ASP A 70 -12.16 2.17 -1.75
C ASP A 70 -13.58 2.73 -1.63
N PHE A 71 -13.82 3.91 -2.23
CA PHE A 71 -15.15 4.48 -2.37
C PHE A 71 -15.81 3.94 -3.64
N CYS A 72 -16.97 3.34 -3.49
CA CYS A 72 -17.73 2.76 -4.58
C CYS A 72 -19.01 3.56 -4.81
N ILE A 73 -19.31 3.87 -6.07
CA ILE A 73 -20.54 4.55 -6.47
C ILE A 73 -21.58 3.49 -6.87
N LYS A 74 -22.86 3.76 -6.57
CA LYS A 74 -23.97 2.89 -7.01
C LYS A 74 -23.88 2.56 -8.50
N GLY A 75 -23.97 1.28 -8.83
CA GLY A 75 -23.83 0.77 -10.20
C GLY A 75 -22.43 0.38 -10.62
N ASN A 76 -21.36 0.77 -9.87
CA ASN A 76 -20.03 0.27 -10.13
C ASN A 76 -19.96 -1.25 -9.93
N ILE A 77 -19.16 -1.93 -10.74
CA ILE A 77 -18.94 -3.37 -10.65
C ILE A 77 -17.99 -3.68 -9.48
N LEU A 78 -18.51 -4.32 -8.44
CA LEU A 78 -17.77 -4.78 -7.25
C LEU A 78 -16.87 -5.97 -7.57
N ALA A 79 -17.37 -6.89 -8.38
CA ALA A 79 -16.67 -8.08 -8.81
C ALA A 79 -17.17 -8.55 -10.18
N HIS A 80 -16.31 -9.27 -10.88
CA HIS A 80 -16.68 -10.08 -12.03
C HIS A 80 -16.61 -11.55 -11.66
N PHE A 81 -17.43 -12.38 -12.30
CA PHE A 81 -17.33 -13.83 -12.13
C PHE A 81 -17.50 -14.57 -13.45
N TRP A 82 -16.97 -15.77 -13.52
CA TRP A 82 -17.02 -16.69 -14.64
C TRP A 82 -17.44 -18.06 -14.14
N HIS A 83 -18.35 -18.70 -14.86
CA HIS A 83 -18.67 -20.10 -14.68
C HIS A 83 -17.57 -20.98 -15.28
N LEU A 84 -17.13 -22.01 -14.57
CA LEU A 84 -16.17 -23.00 -15.09
C LEU A 84 -16.86 -24.10 -15.91
N ASP A 85 -18.15 -24.31 -15.65
CA ASP A 85 -19.00 -25.24 -16.38
C ASP A 85 -19.94 -24.50 -17.36
N ALA A 86 -20.82 -25.23 -18.04
CA ALA A 86 -21.83 -24.64 -18.91
C ALA A 86 -22.71 -23.66 -18.10
N SER A 87 -22.99 -22.50 -18.67
CA SER A 87 -23.73 -21.41 -18.02
C SER A 87 -25.02 -21.88 -17.37
N PRO A 88 -25.28 -21.51 -16.10
CA PRO A 88 -26.50 -21.88 -15.39
C PRO A 88 -27.75 -21.16 -15.97
N SER A 89 -28.93 -21.42 -15.39
CA SER A 89 -30.14 -20.68 -15.71
C SER A 89 -30.05 -19.22 -15.20
N VAL A 90 -30.78 -18.30 -15.84
CA VAL A 90 -30.86 -16.88 -15.48
C VAL A 90 -31.28 -16.66 -14.01
N ASP A 91 -32.09 -17.55 -13.45
CA ASP A 91 -32.55 -17.47 -12.05
C ASP A 91 -31.42 -17.81 -11.07
N GLU A 92 -30.56 -18.79 -11.38
CA GLU A 92 -29.39 -19.16 -10.58
C GLU A 92 -28.36 -18.04 -10.57
N ASP A 93 -28.13 -17.35 -11.68
CA ASP A 93 -27.22 -16.19 -11.76
C ASP A 93 -27.66 -15.02 -10.88
N THR A 94 -28.98 -14.80 -10.73
CA THR A 94 -29.54 -13.75 -9.89
C THR A 94 -29.21 -14.00 -8.41
N ASP A 95 -29.33 -15.23 -7.95
CA ASP A 95 -28.95 -15.62 -6.57
C ASP A 95 -27.44 -15.49 -6.34
N ILE A 96 -26.60 -15.92 -7.26
CA ILE A 96 -25.16 -15.81 -7.22
C ILE A 96 -24.72 -14.34 -7.11
N VAL A 97 -25.30 -13.44 -7.92
CA VAL A 97 -25.04 -11.99 -7.86
C VAL A 97 -25.36 -11.41 -6.47
N ALA A 98 -26.48 -11.85 -5.86
CA ALA A 98 -26.86 -11.39 -4.53
C ALA A 98 -25.90 -11.92 -3.44
N GLU A 99 -25.51 -13.19 -3.52
CA GLU A 99 -24.56 -13.80 -2.58
C GLU A 99 -23.19 -13.15 -2.65
N ILE A 100 -22.62 -12.95 -3.85
CA ILE A 100 -21.33 -12.28 -4.04
C ILE A 100 -21.40 -10.84 -3.51
N ARG A 101 -22.47 -10.11 -3.82
CA ARG A 101 -22.68 -8.73 -3.33
C ARG A 101 -22.73 -8.67 -1.81
N ALA A 102 -23.34 -9.63 -1.15
CA ALA A 102 -23.42 -9.69 0.31
C ALA A 102 -22.05 -9.87 0.98
N CYS A 103 -21.02 -10.31 0.25
CA CYS A 103 -19.64 -10.38 0.76
C CYS A 103 -18.98 -9.02 0.92
N PHE A 104 -19.54 -7.95 0.35
CA PHE A 104 -19.03 -6.59 0.44
C PHE A 104 -19.81 -5.80 1.49
N ALA A 105 -19.24 -5.61 2.68
CA ALA A 105 -19.81 -4.68 3.66
C ALA A 105 -19.43 -3.25 3.26
N MET A 106 -20.43 -2.40 3.07
CA MET A 106 -20.26 -1.01 2.66
C MET A 106 -20.88 -0.06 3.71
N GLY A 107 -20.29 1.13 3.85
CA GLY A 107 -20.80 2.16 4.77
C GLY A 107 -20.31 3.57 4.43
N HIS A 108 -20.78 4.56 5.18
CA HIS A 108 -20.48 5.97 4.92
C HIS A 108 -19.07 6.37 5.37
N GLU A 109 -18.43 5.60 6.26
CA GLU A 109 -17.13 5.90 6.82
C GLU A 109 -16.12 4.84 6.44
N ARG A 110 -14.86 5.25 6.27
CA ARG A 110 -13.71 4.33 6.12
C ARG A 110 -13.44 3.65 7.46
N THR A 111 -12.96 2.43 7.41
CA THR A 111 -12.53 1.67 8.59
C THR A 111 -11.08 1.22 8.44
N VAL A 112 -10.41 1.05 9.57
CA VAL A 112 -9.02 0.52 9.61
C VAL A 112 -8.96 -0.98 9.26
N HIS A 113 -10.11 -1.65 9.28
CA HIS A 113 -10.18 -3.09 9.04
C HIS A 113 -9.80 -3.41 7.60
N GLN A 114 -8.83 -4.32 7.41
CA GLN A 114 -8.34 -4.76 6.10
C GLN A 114 -7.80 -3.62 5.19
N ASN A 115 -7.49 -2.43 5.76
CA ASN A 115 -7.10 -1.26 4.97
C ASN A 115 -5.82 -0.60 5.51
N ILE A 116 -4.68 -1.08 5.04
CA ILE A 116 -3.37 -0.52 5.42
C ILE A 116 -3.17 0.91 4.88
N LEU A 117 -3.77 1.23 3.72
CA LEU A 117 -3.64 2.57 3.13
C LEU A 117 -4.35 3.63 3.97
N PHE A 118 -5.45 3.28 4.63
CA PHE A 118 -6.17 4.22 5.49
C PHE A 118 -5.31 4.68 6.68
N LEU A 119 -4.57 3.77 7.32
CA LEU A 119 -3.65 4.14 8.40
C LEU A 119 -2.50 5.02 7.89
N ALA A 120 -2.01 4.77 6.67
CA ALA A 120 -1.00 5.63 6.06
C ALA A 120 -1.57 7.03 5.75
N ASP A 121 -2.77 7.10 5.18
CA ASP A 121 -3.48 8.36 4.90
C ASP A 121 -3.70 9.17 6.19
N GLU A 122 -4.14 8.55 7.30
CA GLU A 122 -4.33 9.21 8.59
C GLU A 122 -3.04 9.82 9.13
N LEU A 123 -1.93 9.07 9.06
CA LEU A 123 -0.63 9.59 9.49
C LEU A 123 -0.15 10.73 8.58
N VAL A 124 -0.39 10.66 7.27
CA VAL A 124 -0.09 11.74 6.32
C VAL A 124 -0.92 12.97 6.65
N GLU A 125 -2.20 12.82 6.99
CA GLU A 125 -3.08 13.92 7.37
C GLU A 125 -2.60 14.61 8.66
N ILE A 126 -2.19 13.83 9.68
CA ILE A 126 -1.61 14.37 10.92
C ILE A 126 -0.32 15.14 10.62
N LEU A 127 0.58 14.58 9.79
CA LEU A 127 1.82 15.19 9.37
C LEU A 127 1.55 16.51 8.62
N ALA A 128 0.63 16.51 7.67
CA ALA A 128 0.28 17.70 6.89
C ALA A 128 -0.30 18.83 7.77
N ARG A 129 -1.12 18.49 8.76
CA ARG A 129 -1.63 19.45 9.76
C ARG A 129 -0.51 20.00 10.64
N ALA A 130 0.39 19.13 11.12
CA ALA A 130 1.53 19.51 11.94
C ALA A 130 2.45 20.51 11.22
N LEU A 131 2.68 20.33 9.92
CA LEU A 131 3.52 21.20 9.10
C LEU A 131 2.75 22.36 8.44
N SER A 132 1.47 22.52 8.75
CA SER A 132 0.71 23.68 8.25
C SER A 132 1.24 24.99 8.88
N PRO A 133 1.18 26.11 8.13
CA PRO A 133 1.69 27.40 8.63
C PRO A 133 1.08 27.87 9.97
N GLY A 134 -0.15 27.41 10.31
CA GLY A 134 -0.82 27.78 11.54
C GLY A 134 -0.42 26.94 12.75
N VAL A 135 0.13 25.74 12.57
CA VAL A 135 0.53 24.83 13.65
C VAL A 135 2.06 24.80 13.78
N ASN A 136 2.77 24.57 12.69
CA ASN A 136 4.23 24.55 12.59
C ASN A 136 4.92 23.72 13.68
N ASP A 137 4.56 22.45 13.80
CA ASP A 137 5.11 21.45 14.73
C ASP A 137 5.86 20.34 13.99
N PRO A 138 7.15 20.56 13.65
CA PRO A 138 7.96 19.57 12.97
C PRO A 138 8.18 18.28 13.77
N PHE A 139 8.10 18.34 15.10
CA PHE A 139 8.34 17.15 15.94
C PHE A 139 7.17 16.15 15.87
N THR A 140 5.94 16.63 15.83
CA THR A 140 4.78 15.76 15.55
C THR A 140 4.90 15.13 14.15
N ALA A 141 5.34 15.89 13.15
CA ALA A 141 5.58 15.34 11.81
C ALA A 141 6.69 14.26 11.82
N ILE A 142 7.79 14.49 12.52
CA ILE A 142 8.89 13.51 12.70
C ILE A 142 8.35 12.22 13.38
N ASN A 143 7.47 12.33 14.36
CA ASN A 143 6.86 11.15 14.98
C ASN A 143 6.04 10.34 13.97
N CYS A 144 5.25 10.98 13.10
CA CYS A 144 4.56 10.30 12.02
C CYS A 144 5.53 9.60 11.06
N MET A 145 6.62 10.28 10.69
CA MET A 145 7.65 9.71 9.80
C MET A 145 8.36 8.50 10.42
N ASN A 146 8.56 8.44 11.73
CA ASN A 146 9.11 7.27 12.41
C ASN A 146 8.18 6.05 12.25
N TRP A 147 6.85 6.27 12.24
CA TRP A 147 5.90 5.20 11.96
C TRP A 147 5.89 4.80 10.47
N PHE A 148 6.08 5.75 9.56
CA PHE A 148 6.31 5.45 8.14
C PHE A 148 7.56 4.60 7.95
N HIS A 149 8.67 4.95 8.61
CA HIS A 149 9.90 4.16 8.57
C HIS A 149 9.65 2.71 8.99
N SER A 150 9.02 2.50 10.15
CA SER A 150 8.70 1.16 10.66
C SER A 150 7.82 0.36 9.70
N SER A 151 6.77 0.99 9.14
CA SER A 151 5.83 0.33 8.23
C SER A 151 6.45 0.02 6.87
N LEU A 152 7.19 0.98 6.28
CA LEU A 152 7.91 0.77 5.03
C LEU A 152 8.99 -0.30 5.15
N LYS A 153 9.70 -0.36 6.30
CA LYS A 153 10.66 -1.43 6.56
C LYS A 153 10.00 -2.80 6.60
N ALA A 154 8.88 -2.93 7.32
CA ALA A 154 8.13 -4.18 7.37
C ALA A 154 7.64 -4.60 5.98
N TYR A 155 7.12 -3.64 5.20
CA TYR A 155 6.62 -3.90 3.85
C TYR A 155 7.75 -4.21 2.85
N SER A 156 8.94 -3.62 3.02
CA SER A 156 10.07 -3.82 2.12
C SER A 156 10.69 -5.22 2.19
N VAL A 157 10.48 -5.94 3.29
CA VAL A 157 11.00 -7.31 3.47
C VAL A 157 9.91 -8.38 3.32
N ALA A 158 8.63 -7.99 3.29
CA ALA A 158 7.53 -8.92 3.10
C ALA A 158 7.43 -9.39 1.65
N ASP A 159 7.12 -10.67 1.43
CA ASP A 159 6.80 -11.16 0.11
C ASP A 159 5.51 -10.51 -0.40
N THR A 160 5.47 -10.20 -1.69
CA THR A 160 4.24 -9.72 -2.31
C THR A 160 3.26 -10.88 -2.42
N PRO A 161 2.10 -10.83 -1.74
CA PRO A 161 1.12 -11.91 -1.82
C PRO A 161 0.64 -12.11 -3.26
N SER A 162 0.49 -13.36 -3.70
CA SER A 162 -0.13 -13.67 -4.98
C SER A 162 -1.55 -13.08 -5.05
N PRO A 163 -2.01 -12.56 -6.18
CA PRO A 163 -3.41 -12.16 -6.35
C PRO A 163 -4.37 -13.34 -6.42
N TYR A 164 -3.87 -14.53 -6.68
CA TYR A 164 -4.68 -15.73 -6.86
C TYR A 164 -4.91 -16.44 -5.54
N ARG A 165 -6.16 -16.85 -5.31
CA ARG A 165 -6.61 -17.54 -4.09
C ARG A 165 -7.24 -18.86 -4.46
N TYR A 166 -6.80 -19.90 -3.77
CA TYR A 166 -7.16 -21.29 -4.03
C TYR A 166 -8.02 -21.83 -2.89
N ASP A 167 -8.93 -22.73 -3.21
CA ASP A 167 -9.69 -23.48 -2.21
C ASP A 167 -8.83 -24.59 -1.56
N GLU A 168 -9.44 -25.39 -0.70
CA GLU A 168 -8.76 -26.50 -0.02
C GLU A 168 -8.33 -27.62 -0.98
N ALA A 169 -9.03 -27.78 -2.09
CA ALA A 169 -8.72 -28.75 -3.14
C ALA A 169 -7.57 -28.30 -4.04
N GLY A 170 -7.19 -27.02 -3.98
CA GLY A 170 -6.13 -26.43 -4.79
C GLY A 170 -6.62 -25.81 -6.10
N ASP A 171 -7.94 -25.65 -6.26
CA ASP A 171 -8.53 -24.97 -7.41
C ASP A 171 -8.55 -23.46 -7.18
N MET A 172 -8.15 -22.69 -8.20
CA MET A 172 -8.20 -21.23 -8.17
C MET A 172 -9.64 -20.75 -8.19
N ARG A 173 -10.04 -19.95 -7.18
CA ARG A 173 -11.42 -19.51 -6.97
C ARG A 173 -11.59 -18.00 -6.96
N VAL A 174 -10.59 -17.26 -6.44
CA VAL A 174 -10.71 -15.80 -6.32
C VAL A 174 -9.44 -15.12 -6.81
N ILE A 175 -9.61 -14.06 -7.57
CA ILE A 175 -8.55 -13.13 -7.98
C ILE A 175 -8.76 -11.82 -7.20
N ALA A 176 -7.83 -11.51 -6.29
CA ALA A 176 -7.88 -10.31 -5.46
C ALA A 176 -6.47 -9.70 -5.35
N TYR A 177 -6.25 -8.59 -6.05
CA TYR A 177 -4.94 -7.95 -6.06
C TYR A 177 -4.64 -7.31 -4.69
N PRO A 178 -3.49 -7.62 -4.08
CA PRO A 178 -3.06 -6.96 -2.85
C PRO A 178 -2.67 -5.49 -3.13
N VAL A 179 -2.52 -4.70 -2.07
CA VAL A 179 -1.85 -3.40 -2.18
C VAL A 179 -0.39 -3.66 -2.57
N SER A 180 0.09 -3.05 -3.64
CA SER A 180 1.48 -3.19 -4.04
C SER A 180 2.40 -2.36 -3.14
N PHE A 181 3.70 -2.76 -3.08
CA PHE A 181 4.73 -1.97 -2.39
C PHE A 181 4.78 -0.53 -2.94
N ASP A 182 4.76 -0.37 -4.25
CA ASP A 182 4.82 0.93 -4.90
C ASP A 182 3.61 1.81 -4.53
N ARG A 183 2.42 1.23 -4.47
CA ARG A 183 1.21 1.95 -4.04
C ARG A 183 1.32 2.42 -2.58
N PHE A 184 1.80 1.56 -1.68
CA PHE A 184 1.98 1.91 -0.28
C PHE A 184 3.05 2.99 -0.10
N LEU A 185 4.19 2.87 -0.79
CA LEU A 185 5.27 3.86 -0.79
C LEU A 185 4.77 5.21 -1.35
N SER A 186 4.03 5.19 -2.46
CA SER A 186 3.46 6.39 -3.09
C SER A 186 2.50 7.13 -2.16
N VAL A 187 1.59 6.42 -1.47
CA VAL A 187 0.67 7.05 -0.51
C VAL A 187 1.45 7.80 0.56
N ILE A 188 2.50 7.22 1.10
CA ILE A 188 3.31 7.86 2.15
C ILE A 188 4.15 9.02 1.58
N CYS A 189 4.92 8.76 0.53
CA CYS A 189 5.92 9.71 0.06
C CYS A 189 5.34 10.82 -0.84
N ASP A 190 4.45 10.49 -1.77
CA ASP A 190 3.94 11.48 -2.72
C ASP A 190 2.98 12.47 -2.06
N GLN A 191 2.14 11.99 -1.14
CA GLN A 191 1.20 12.86 -0.43
C GLN A 191 1.87 13.73 0.64
N SER A 192 2.94 13.25 1.29
CA SER A 192 3.65 14.01 2.33
C SER A 192 4.75 14.93 1.80
N ARG A 193 5.27 14.66 0.58
CA ARG A 193 6.48 15.32 0.02
C ARG A 193 6.44 16.83 0.09
N THR A 194 5.34 17.44 -0.32
CA THR A 194 5.22 18.92 -0.36
C THR A 194 5.35 19.54 1.03
N TYR A 195 4.77 18.90 2.03
CA TYR A 195 4.85 19.37 3.42
C TYR A 195 6.24 19.15 4.00
N VAL A 196 6.78 17.95 3.86
CA VAL A 196 8.08 17.55 4.39
C VAL A 196 9.23 18.38 3.78
N ALA A 197 9.16 18.69 2.48
CA ALA A 197 10.18 19.45 1.79
C ALA A 197 10.27 20.93 2.20
N SER A 198 9.24 21.47 2.84
CA SER A 198 9.17 22.89 3.23
C SER A 198 9.88 23.23 4.54
N ASP A 199 10.17 22.21 5.37
CA ASP A 199 10.90 22.38 6.63
C ASP A 199 12.20 21.57 6.59
N ARG A 200 13.33 22.20 6.98
CA ARG A 200 14.65 21.60 6.94
C ARG A 200 14.75 20.30 7.76
N ASN A 201 14.20 20.30 8.97
CA ASN A 201 14.38 19.18 9.89
C ASN A 201 13.61 17.95 9.39
N THR A 202 12.38 18.15 8.91
CA THR A 202 11.55 17.08 8.35
C THR A 202 12.10 16.58 7.01
N ALA A 203 12.63 17.46 6.16
CA ALA A 203 13.28 17.07 4.90
C ALA A 203 14.48 16.16 5.15
N LEU A 204 15.40 16.58 6.02
CA LEU A 204 16.60 15.79 6.36
C LEU A 204 16.21 14.46 7.03
N HIS A 205 15.21 14.46 7.91
CA HIS A 205 14.75 13.24 8.57
C HIS A 205 14.16 12.23 7.59
N MET A 206 13.31 12.68 6.66
CA MET A 206 12.73 11.79 5.64
C MET A 206 13.81 11.30 4.66
N MET A 207 14.77 12.14 4.27
CA MET A 207 15.92 11.70 3.46
C MET A 207 16.70 10.61 4.19
N SER A 208 16.90 10.73 5.50
CA SER A 208 17.56 9.71 6.32
C SER A 208 16.78 8.40 6.30
N ILE A 209 15.47 8.44 6.52
CA ILE A 209 14.58 7.26 6.48
C ILE A 209 14.70 6.55 5.13
N LEU A 210 14.54 7.29 4.02
CA LEU A 210 14.60 6.71 2.67
C LEU A 210 15.99 6.11 2.38
N THR A 211 17.05 6.73 2.88
CA THR A 211 18.43 6.22 2.75
C THR A 211 18.62 4.90 3.51
N GLU A 212 18.18 4.85 4.77
CA GLU A 212 18.26 3.65 5.61
C GLU A 212 17.49 2.49 4.98
N LEU A 213 16.28 2.78 4.49
CA LEU A 213 15.45 1.79 3.81
C LEU A 213 16.10 1.29 2.52
N ALA A 214 16.63 2.20 1.67
CA ALA A 214 17.30 1.83 0.44
C ALA A 214 18.57 1.03 0.68
N ALA A 215 19.40 1.43 1.67
CA ALA A 215 20.64 0.74 2.00
C ALA A 215 20.40 -0.66 2.58
N GLY A 216 19.33 -0.82 3.38
CA GLY A 216 19.00 -2.08 4.03
C GLY A 216 17.99 -2.95 3.25
N CYS A 217 17.63 -2.60 2.01
CA CYS A 217 16.70 -3.35 1.19
C CYS A 217 17.45 -4.33 0.27
N GLU A 218 17.10 -5.63 0.36
CA GLU A 218 17.70 -6.68 -0.46
C GLU A 218 17.03 -6.78 -1.85
N HIS A 219 15.77 -6.32 -1.99
CA HIS A 219 15.05 -6.33 -3.26
C HIS A 219 15.48 -5.15 -4.16
N PRO A 220 16.11 -5.40 -5.33
CA PRO A 220 16.66 -4.34 -6.18
C PRO A 220 15.61 -3.29 -6.61
N GLU A 221 14.41 -3.75 -7.00
CA GLU A 221 13.33 -2.86 -7.44
C GLU A 221 12.85 -1.95 -6.31
N ARG A 222 12.65 -2.48 -5.10
CA ARG A 222 12.23 -1.70 -3.92
C ARG A 222 13.34 -0.73 -3.48
N LYS A 223 14.61 -1.15 -3.55
CA LYS A 223 15.76 -0.28 -3.32
C LYS A 223 15.76 0.91 -4.30
N MET A 224 15.51 0.66 -5.57
CA MET A 224 15.39 1.72 -6.59
C MET A 224 14.20 2.64 -6.34
N ALA A 225 13.06 2.10 -5.89
CA ALA A 225 11.88 2.89 -5.56
C ALA A 225 12.16 3.85 -4.37
N PHE A 226 12.82 3.38 -3.31
CA PHE A 226 13.24 4.25 -2.21
C PHE A 226 14.20 5.35 -2.66
N LYS A 227 15.20 4.99 -3.49
CA LYS A 227 16.13 5.96 -4.05
C LYS A 227 15.40 6.99 -4.91
N HIS A 228 14.45 6.58 -5.72
CA HIS A 228 13.65 7.49 -6.54
C HIS A 228 12.86 8.49 -5.67
N GLN A 229 12.24 8.03 -4.57
CA GLN A 229 11.55 8.93 -3.63
C GLN A 229 12.51 9.90 -2.94
N LEU A 230 13.74 9.47 -2.64
CA LEU A 230 14.79 10.34 -2.12
C LEU A 230 15.15 11.44 -3.13
N ASP A 231 15.31 11.08 -4.42
CA ASP A 231 15.63 12.04 -5.49
C ASP A 231 14.52 13.08 -5.63
N LEU A 232 13.25 12.64 -5.62
CA LEU A 232 12.08 13.53 -5.69
C LEU A 232 11.96 14.46 -4.48
N LEU A 233 12.23 13.94 -3.28
CA LEU A 233 12.21 14.74 -2.06
C LEU A 233 13.31 15.81 -2.08
N TYR A 234 14.52 15.45 -2.50
CA TYR A 234 15.60 16.41 -2.63
C TYR A 234 15.28 17.51 -3.65
N ALA A 235 14.73 17.15 -4.81
CA ALA A 235 14.28 18.12 -5.82
C ALA A 235 13.20 19.07 -5.26
N ALA A 236 12.26 18.56 -4.48
CA ALA A 236 11.24 19.38 -3.83
C ALA A 236 11.86 20.31 -2.77
N ALA A 237 12.77 19.82 -1.94
CA ALA A 237 13.48 20.61 -0.93
C ALA A 237 14.30 21.74 -1.56
N GLN A 238 14.97 21.50 -2.71
CA GLN A 238 15.67 22.55 -3.45
C GLN A 238 14.78 23.71 -3.89
N SER A 239 13.49 23.44 -4.16
CA SER A 239 12.55 24.47 -4.60
C SER A 239 11.82 25.17 -3.45
N GLN A 240 11.79 24.58 -2.26
CA GLN A 240 10.95 25.06 -1.16
C GLN A 240 11.74 25.62 0.04
N LEU A 241 12.96 25.13 0.30
CA LEU A 241 13.80 25.68 1.35
C LEU A 241 14.32 27.05 0.96
N ALA A 242 14.02 28.06 1.77
CA ALA A 242 14.36 29.45 1.48
C ALA A 242 15.78 29.85 1.95
N GLY A 243 16.32 29.17 2.94
CA GLY A 243 17.63 29.49 3.54
C GLY A 243 18.79 28.88 2.76
N ALA A 244 19.82 29.66 2.44
CA ALA A 244 21.02 29.14 1.76
C ALA A 244 21.71 28.03 2.57
N ILE A 245 21.73 28.15 3.90
CA ILE A 245 22.32 27.15 4.81
C ILE A 245 21.49 25.86 4.77
N ASP A 246 20.14 25.97 4.80
CA ASP A 246 19.25 24.81 4.78
C ASP A 246 19.36 24.04 3.46
N LEU A 247 19.54 24.76 2.35
CA LEU A 247 19.77 24.17 1.02
C LEU A 247 21.12 23.45 0.96
N GLU A 248 22.17 24.04 1.56
CA GLU A 248 23.51 23.43 1.62
C GLU A 248 23.49 22.15 2.47
N ASP A 249 22.81 22.18 3.61
CA ASP A 249 22.60 21.01 4.46
C ASP A 249 21.83 19.91 3.74
N ALA A 250 20.75 20.24 3.06
CA ALA A 250 19.96 19.28 2.28
C ALA A 250 20.79 18.66 1.15
N LYS A 251 21.62 19.46 0.46
CA LYS A 251 22.53 18.99 -0.58
C LYS A 251 23.61 18.06 -0.02
N ALA A 252 24.23 18.44 1.07
CA ALA A 252 25.26 17.63 1.72
C ALA A 252 24.69 16.28 2.20
N HIS A 253 23.51 16.32 2.82
CA HIS A 253 22.81 15.13 3.29
C HIS A 253 22.43 14.19 2.14
N TYR A 254 21.89 14.73 1.05
CA TYR A 254 21.56 13.95 -0.16
C TYR A 254 22.80 13.30 -0.79
N GLN A 255 23.92 14.04 -0.89
CA GLN A 255 25.18 13.48 -1.41
C GLN A 255 25.72 12.35 -0.53
N GLN A 256 25.60 12.49 0.79
CA GLN A 256 25.96 11.44 1.74
C GLN A 256 25.04 10.22 1.58
N ALA A 257 23.74 10.45 1.43
CA ALA A 257 22.74 9.41 1.19
C ALA A 257 23.08 8.56 -0.04
N LEU A 258 23.45 9.19 -1.16
CA LEU A 258 23.84 8.46 -2.38
C LEU A 258 25.07 7.56 -2.16
N LYS A 259 26.05 8.00 -1.36
CA LYS A 259 27.25 7.20 -1.03
C LYS A 259 26.85 5.97 -0.20
N ILE A 260 25.97 6.15 0.80
CA ILE A 260 25.49 5.07 1.67
C ILE A 260 24.66 4.05 0.87
N ILE A 261 23.80 4.49 -0.06
CA ILE A 261 23.02 3.59 -0.91
C ILE A 261 23.90 2.77 -1.85
N ALA A 262 25.01 3.38 -2.33
CA ALA A 262 25.98 2.71 -3.18
C ALA A 262 26.85 1.72 -2.39
N ASP A 263 27.22 2.06 -1.16
CA ASP A 263 27.99 1.22 -0.25
C ASP A 263 27.35 1.20 1.14
N PRO A 264 26.45 0.24 1.41
CA PRO A 264 25.76 0.14 2.70
C PRO A 264 26.67 -0.03 3.92
N SER A 265 27.90 -0.48 3.74
CA SER A 265 28.86 -0.60 4.86
C SER A 265 29.24 0.75 5.47
N LEU A 266 29.06 1.83 4.73
CA LEU A 266 29.28 3.19 5.22
C LEU A 266 28.21 3.62 6.23
N PHE A 267 27.02 3.02 6.21
CA PHE A 267 25.91 3.39 7.10
C PHE A 267 26.29 3.22 8.58
N ASP A 268 26.81 2.07 8.95
CA ASP A 268 27.23 1.80 10.34
C ASP A 268 28.40 2.70 10.76
N ARG A 269 29.33 3.01 9.85
CA ARG A 269 30.43 3.94 10.10
C ARG A 269 29.93 5.35 10.41
N GLU A 270 29.04 5.88 9.59
CA GLU A 270 28.52 7.24 9.75
C GLU A 270 27.61 7.35 10.97
N LYS A 271 26.82 6.31 11.25
CA LYS A 271 25.98 6.22 12.45
C LYS A 271 26.82 6.19 13.72
N ASN A 272 27.88 5.36 13.77
CA ASN A 272 28.77 5.25 14.90
C ASN A 272 29.60 6.52 15.10
N ALA A 273 29.99 7.21 14.02
CA ALA A 273 30.69 8.50 14.08
C ALA A 273 29.75 9.67 14.43
N GLN A 274 28.46 9.42 14.67
CA GLN A 274 27.43 10.44 14.96
C GLN A 274 27.28 11.52 13.87
N ARG A 275 27.71 11.21 12.65
CA ARG A 275 27.61 12.12 11.51
C ARG A 275 26.30 11.97 10.74
N TRP A 276 25.55 10.91 11.02
CA TRP A 276 24.25 10.65 10.40
C TRP A 276 23.14 11.25 11.25
N ILE A 277 22.45 12.25 10.70
CA ILE A 277 21.31 12.92 11.33
C ILE A 277 20.05 12.15 10.98
N GLY A 278 19.90 10.97 11.52
CA GLY A 278 18.71 10.17 11.36
C GLY A 278 18.50 9.30 12.58
N GLY A 279 17.30 9.34 13.14
CA GLY A 279 16.90 8.34 14.12
C GLY A 279 17.63 8.35 15.45
N ARG A 280 17.69 9.47 16.14
CA ARG A 280 17.72 9.47 17.60
C ARG A 280 16.34 9.79 18.11
N ALA A 281 15.61 8.71 18.48
CA ALA A 281 14.58 8.84 19.50
C ALA A 281 15.27 8.99 20.84
#